data_9fcd25e1fd7b730c9c80936053b68d66
#
_entry.id   9fcd25e1fd7b730c9c80936053b68d66
#
_cell.length_a   1.000
_cell.length_b   1.000
_cell.length_c   1.000
_cell.angle_alpha   90.00
_cell.angle_beta   90.00
_cell.angle_gamma   90.00
#
_symmetry.space_group_name_H-M   'P 1'
#
loop_
_entity.id
_entity.type
_entity.pdbx_description
1 polymer ?
#
loop_
_entity_poly.entity_id
_entity_poly.type
_entity_poly.pdbx_seq_one_letter_code
_entity_poly.pdbx_strand_id
1 'polypeptide(L)'
;SVTGIYAGTLEEIRNILNKYDGNRYNTAQVLRTVHNTAISDDIKEVGTLYIQNADIISMVFRTQYDAMLYDNGLFTMYQKGKKRVAGGTISEQLGLIFDVMDHIKLFNDVAPLEQKARISVSESDNIHKITIEPIAKGKKNRRRLLYTSCEIEFDVTRQNLKSLKLCRCGGNYTLYTFRNFEKKTVLPDHVFKF
;
A
#
# COMPACT_ATOMS: atom_id res chain seq x y z
N SER A 1 21.61 0.26 1.78
CA SER A 1 21.31 1.42 2.61
C SER A 1 20.88 2.58 1.73
N VAL A 2 19.86 3.30 2.17
CA VAL A 2 19.48 4.55 1.52
C VAL A 2 20.52 5.59 1.92
N THR A 3 21.33 6.00 0.95
CA THR A 3 22.44 6.94 1.18
C THR A 3 21.92 8.38 1.29
N GLY A 4 22.77 9.32 1.70
CA GLY A 4 22.44 10.74 1.89
C GLY A 4 21.78 11.44 0.70
N ILE A 5 21.89 10.90 -0.52
CA ILE A 5 21.23 11.43 -1.73
C ILE A 5 19.71 11.36 -1.61
N TYR A 6 19.19 10.34 -0.93
CA TYR A 6 17.74 10.14 -0.77
C TYR A 6 17.19 10.60 0.57
N ALA A 7 18.02 11.16 1.45
CA ALA A 7 17.62 11.59 2.78
C ALA A 7 16.49 12.62 2.73
N GLY A 8 16.59 13.62 1.84
CA GLY A 8 15.55 14.62 1.65
C GLY A 8 14.27 14.05 1.09
N THR A 9 14.36 13.08 0.17
CA THR A 9 13.21 12.38 -0.42
C THR A 9 12.49 11.57 0.64
N LEU A 10 13.20 10.84 1.49
CA LEU A 10 12.60 10.08 2.59
C LEU A 10 11.96 11.01 3.63
N GLU A 11 12.57 12.15 3.92
CA GLU A 11 11.99 13.14 4.83
C GLU A 11 10.66 13.68 4.32
N GLU A 12 10.56 13.99 3.03
CA GLU A 12 9.30 14.43 2.41
C GLU A 12 8.23 13.33 2.46
N ILE A 13 8.60 12.09 2.18
CA ILE A 13 7.70 10.93 2.31
C ILE A 13 7.24 10.76 3.77
N ARG A 14 8.16 10.87 4.72
CA ARG A 14 7.87 10.82 6.15
C ARG A 14 6.85 11.89 6.56
N ASN A 15 7.01 13.10 6.07
CA ASN A 15 6.08 14.19 6.36
C ASN A 15 4.67 13.89 5.83
N ILE A 16 4.57 13.29 4.65
CA ILE A 16 3.28 12.85 4.08
C ILE A 16 2.67 11.75 4.96
N LEU A 17 3.44 10.73 5.33
CA LEU A 17 2.96 9.64 6.16
C LEU A 17 2.49 10.12 7.54
N ASN A 18 3.23 11.02 8.17
CA ASN A 18 2.88 11.59 9.48
C ASN A 18 1.58 12.40 9.44
N LYS A 19 1.22 12.93 8.29
CA LYS A 19 -0.02 13.67 8.12
C LYS A 19 -1.27 12.81 8.32
N TYR A 20 -1.18 11.50 8.08
CA TYR A 20 -2.29 10.57 8.28
C TYR A 20 -2.45 10.13 9.74
N ASP A 21 -1.49 10.43 10.60
CA ASP A 21 -1.62 10.27 12.03
C ASP A 21 -2.24 11.52 12.64
N GLY A 22 -3.03 11.35 13.66
CA GLY A 22 -3.62 12.49 14.37
C GLY A 22 -5.04 12.19 14.85
N ASN A 23 -5.74 13.23 15.26
CA ASN A 23 -7.07 13.13 15.89
C ASN A 23 -8.22 13.05 14.87
N ARG A 24 -7.92 13.18 13.58
CA ARG A 24 -8.92 13.11 12.52
C ARG A 24 -8.67 11.92 11.62
N TYR A 25 -9.74 11.33 11.14
CA TYR A 25 -9.71 10.30 10.12
C TYR A 25 -9.45 10.90 8.74
N ASN A 26 -8.87 10.12 7.85
CA ASN A 26 -8.70 10.49 6.46
C ASN A 26 -9.48 9.53 5.58
N THR A 27 -10.09 10.08 4.53
CA THR A 27 -10.74 9.29 3.48
C THR A 27 -10.20 9.69 2.13
N ALA A 28 -10.23 8.76 1.18
CA ALA A 28 -9.89 9.03 -0.21
C ALA A 28 -10.72 8.15 -1.13
N GLN A 29 -10.91 8.58 -2.37
CA GLN A 29 -11.38 7.70 -3.42
C GLN A 29 -10.23 6.77 -3.83
N VAL A 30 -10.53 5.50 -4.05
CA VAL A 30 -9.59 4.54 -4.59
C VAL A 30 -10.13 3.96 -5.89
N LEU A 31 -9.30 3.96 -6.93
CA LEU A 31 -9.53 3.22 -8.15
C LEU A 31 -8.59 2.01 -8.16
N ARG A 32 -9.16 0.81 -8.16
CA ARG A 32 -8.41 -0.44 -8.32
C ARG A 32 -8.44 -0.84 -9.79
N THR A 33 -7.28 -0.96 -10.40
CA THR A 33 -7.10 -1.43 -11.77
C THR A 33 -6.38 -2.77 -11.74
N VAL A 34 -7.00 -3.81 -12.28
CA VAL A 34 -6.36 -5.12 -12.44
C VAL A 34 -6.02 -5.32 -13.91
N HIS A 35 -4.72 -5.41 -14.19
CA HIS A 35 -4.18 -5.68 -15.52
C HIS A 35 -3.70 -7.12 -15.62
N ASN A 36 -4.23 -7.84 -16.58
CA ASN A 36 -3.79 -9.19 -16.90
C ASN A 36 -3.45 -9.25 -18.40
N THR A 37 -2.20 -9.57 -18.70
CA THR A 37 -1.72 -9.62 -20.10
C THR A 37 -2.46 -10.62 -20.98
N ALA A 38 -3.12 -11.62 -20.40
CA ALA A 38 -3.95 -12.59 -21.12
C ALA A 38 -5.34 -12.06 -21.48
N ILE A 39 -5.74 -10.91 -20.94
CA ILE A 39 -7.05 -10.28 -21.14
C ILE A 39 -6.85 -8.91 -21.75
N SER A 40 -7.64 -8.57 -22.80
CA SER A 40 -7.46 -7.33 -23.55
C SER A 40 -7.80 -6.07 -22.75
N ASP A 41 -8.79 -6.13 -21.84
CA ASP A 41 -9.27 -4.97 -21.10
C ASP A 41 -8.93 -5.09 -19.61
N ASP A 42 -8.55 -3.96 -19.02
CA ASP A 42 -8.35 -3.88 -17.57
C ASP A 42 -9.69 -3.93 -16.83
N ILE A 43 -9.67 -4.56 -15.66
CA ILE A 43 -10.82 -4.54 -14.75
C ILE A 43 -10.63 -3.36 -13.80
N LYS A 44 -11.60 -2.46 -13.74
CA LYS A 44 -11.55 -1.26 -12.91
C LYS A 44 -12.72 -1.24 -11.92
N GLU A 45 -12.40 -0.95 -10.67
CA GLU A 45 -13.38 -0.84 -9.59
C GLU A 45 -13.10 0.39 -8.75
N VAL A 46 -14.17 1.09 -8.37
CA VAL A 46 -14.10 2.28 -7.52
C VAL A 46 -14.44 1.89 -6.09
N GLY A 47 -13.69 2.42 -5.14
CA GLY A 47 -13.91 2.21 -3.73
C GLY A 47 -13.54 3.43 -2.90
N THR A 48 -13.51 3.23 -1.60
CA THR A 48 -13.13 4.26 -0.63
C THR A 48 -12.04 3.72 0.27
N LEU A 49 -11.00 4.53 0.45
CA LEU A 49 -9.95 4.32 1.44
C LEU A 49 -10.34 5.03 2.73
N TYR A 50 -10.22 4.32 3.85
CA TYR A 50 -10.43 4.88 5.18
C TYR A 50 -9.15 4.68 5.99
N ILE A 51 -8.64 5.75 6.56
CA ILE A 51 -7.45 5.74 7.41
C ILE A 51 -7.84 6.27 8.78
N GLN A 52 -7.82 5.40 9.79
CA GLN A 52 -7.99 5.82 11.18
C GLN A 52 -6.67 6.35 11.73
N ASN A 53 -5.59 5.64 11.45
CA ASN A 53 -4.20 6.05 11.65
C ASN A 53 -3.33 5.14 10.76
N ALA A 54 -2.02 5.31 10.78
CA ALA A 54 -1.13 4.53 9.91
C ALA A 54 -1.19 3.01 10.11
N ASP A 55 -1.69 2.56 11.27
CA ASP A 55 -1.79 1.13 11.61
C ASP A 55 -3.19 0.54 11.40
N ILE A 56 -4.18 1.36 11.08
CA ILE A 56 -5.56 0.92 10.86
C ILE A 56 -6.10 1.55 9.58
N ILE A 57 -6.13 0.74 8.53
CA ILE A 57 -6.49 1.17 7.17
C ILE A 57 -7.50 0.19 6.58
N SER A 58 -8.54 0.72 5.97
CA SER A 58 -9.57 -0.08 5.31
C SER A 58 -9.81 0.43 3.89
N MET A 59 -9.98 -0.49 2.95
CA MET A 59 -10.44 -0.19 1.59
C MET A 59 -11.71 -0.97 1.33
N VAL A 60 -12.76 -0.27 0.90
CA VAL A 60 -14.07 -0.86 0.61
C VAL A 60 -14.44 -0.58 -0.83
N PHE A 61 -14.71 -1.64 -1.61
CA PHE A 61 -15.11 -1.56 -3.02
C PHE A 61 -16.59 -1.85 -3.14
N ARG A 62 -17.31 -0.94 -3.81
CA ARG A 62 -18.77 -0.96 -3.84
C ARG A 62 -19.36 -2.05 -4.73
N THR A 63 -18.70 -2.38 -5.84
CA THR A 63 -19.28 -3.19 -6.91
C THR A 63 -19.46 -4.66 -6.50
N GLN A 64 -18.63 -5.18 -5.60
CA GLN A 64 -18.67 -6.58 -5.17
C GLN A 64 -18.72 -6.75 -3.66
N TYR A 65 -18.89 -5.66 -2.91
CA TYR A 65 -18.78 -5.65 -1.45
C TYR A 65 -17.47 -6.25 -0.95
N ASP A 66 -16.41 -6.07 -1.74
CA ASP A 66 -15.08 -6.46 -1.32
C ASP A 66 -14.51 -5.42 -0.37
N ALA A 67 -13.88 -5.87 0.68
CA ALA A 67 -13.22 -4.98 1.63
C ALA A 67 -11.90 -5.59 2.09
N MET A 68 -10.94 -4.73 2.39
CA MET A 68 -9.63 -5.09 2.93
C MET A 68 -9.39 -4.26 4.17
N LEU A 69 -9.06 -4.90 5.28
CA LEU A 69 -8.74 -4.24 6.54
C LEU A 69 -7.34 -4.64 6.99
N TYR A 70 -6.49 -3.65 7.20
CA TYR A 70 -5.27 -3.79 7.96
C TYR A 70 -5.47 -3.18 9.35
N ASP A 71 -5.27 -3.99 10.39
CA ASP A 71 -5.41 -3.55 11.78
C ASP A 71 -4.23 -4.12 12.58
N ASN A 72 -3.25 -3.27 12.87
CA ASN A 72 -2.07 -3.59 13.67
C ASN A 72 -1.39 -4.92 13.29
N GLY A 73 -1.13 -5.11 12.01
CA GLY A 73 -0.44 -6.29 11.50
C GLY A 73 -1.35 -7.42 11.05
N LEU A 74 -2.65 -7.33 11.30
CA LEU A 74 -3.62 -8.33 10.87
C LEU A 74 -4.34 -7.87 9.60
N PHE A 75 -4.26 -8.68 8.54
CA PHE A 75 -5.00 -8.45 7.30
C PHE A 75 -6.25 -9.30 7.25
N THR A 76 -7.39 -8.64 7.09
CA THR A 76 -8.67 -9.30 6.90
C THR A 76 -9.24 -8.88 5.56
N MET A 77 -9.69 -9.85 4.77
CA MET A 77 -10.38 -9.62 3.52
C MET A 77 -11.82 -10.09 3.62
N TYR A 78 -12.72 -9.34 3.02
CA TYR A 78 -14.12 -9.69 2.90
C TYR A 78 -14.48 -9.76 1.42
N GLN A 79 -14.81 -10.94 0.93
CA GLN A 79 -15.12 -11.17 -0.48
C GLN A 79 -16.38 -12.00 -0.61
N LYS A 80 -17.34 -11.53 -1.40
CA LYS A 80 -18.60 -12.24 -1.68
C LYS A 80 -19.31 -12.74 -0.42
N GLY A 81 -19.35 -11.91 0.62
CA GLY A 81 -19.94 -12.26 1.90
C GLY A 81 -19.11 -13.16 2.81
N LYS A 82 -17.87 -13.48 2.42
CA LYS A 82 -16.98 -14.33 3.20
C LYS A 82 -15.80 -13.56 3.76
N LYS A 83 -15.62 -13.64 5.06
CA LYS A 83 -14.48 -13.09 5.78
C LYS A 83 -13.31 -14.07 5.75
N ARG A 84 -12.12 -13.56 5.41
CA ARG A 84 -10.87 -14.33 5.44
C ARG A 84 -9.79 -13.51 6.11
N VAL A 85 -9.06 -14.13 7.03
CA VAL A 85 -7.84 -13.55 7.59
C VAL A 85 -6.68 -14.00 6.73
N ALA A 86 -5.88 -13.07 6.23
CA ALA A 86 -4.70 -13.39 5.45
C ALA A 86 -3.64 -14.05 6.33
N GLY A 87 -3.08 -15.16 5.88
CA GLY A 87 -2.00 -15.87 6.55
C GLY A 87 -0.85 -16.17 5.62
N GLY A 88 0.23 -16.75 6.17
CA GLY A 88 1.38 -17.20 5.40
C GLY A 88 2.07 -16.10 4.60
N THR A 89 2.44 -16.42 3.38
CA THR A 89 3.20 -15.53 2.49
C THR A 89 2.46 -14.23 2.17
N ILE A 90 1.14 -14.26 2.03
CA ILE A 90 0.34 -13.05 1.75
C ILE A 90 0.44 -12.07 2.91
N SER A 91 0.26 -12.55 4.14
CA SER A 91 0.39 -11.72 5.34
C SER A 91 1.80 -11.14 5.48
N GLU A 92 2.83 -11.93 5.24
CA GLU A 92 4.22 -11.47 5.29
C GLU A 92 4.50 -10.37 4.25
N GLN A 93 4.01 -10.53 3.02
CA GLN A 93 4.24 -9.56 1.96
C GLN A 93 3.47 -8.26 2.16
N LEU A 94 2.23 -8.32 2.62
CA LEU A 94 1.47 -7.13 3.00
C LEU A 94 2.11 -6.46 4.21
N GLY A 95 2.52 -7.24 5.21
CA GLY A 95 3.22 -6.74 6.39
C GLY A 95 4.51 -6.01 6.04
N LEU A 96 5.26 -6.51 5.05
CA LEU A 96 6.50 -5.88 4.60
C LEU A 96 6.27 -4.44 4.08
N ILE A 97 5.17 -4.19 3.38
CA ILE A 97 4.82 -2.85 2.90
C ILE A 97 4.66 -1.89 4.10
N PHE A 98 3.93 -2.32 5.12
CA PHE A 98 3.71 -1.51 6.32
C PHE A 98 4.97 -1.35 7.15
N ASP A 99 5.80 -2.39 7.24
CA ASP A 99 7.10 -2.31 7.93
C ASP A 99 8.01 -1.27 7.27
N VAL A 100 8.05 -1.20 5.94
CA VAL A 100 8.81 -0.18 5.22
C VAL A 100 8.28 1.22 5.54
N MET A 101 6.96 1.40 5.51
CA MET A 101 6.35 2.70 5.84
C MET A 101 6.64 3.11 7.29
N ASP A 102 6.53 2.19 8.23
CA ASP A 102 6.81 2.44 9.64
C ASP A 102 8.27 2.81 9.89
N HIS A 103 9.21 2.14 9.24
CA HIS A 103 10.63 2.47 9.36
C HIS A 103 10.93 3.87 8.80
N ILE A 104 10.33 4.25 7.68
CA ILE A 104 10.49 5.60 7.15
C ILE A 104 9.90 6.63 8.12
N LYS A 105 8.73 6.35 8.66
CA LYS A 105 7.99 7.25 9.55
C LYS A 105 8.70 7.45 10.90
N LEU A 106 9.24 6.38 11.49
CA LEU A 106 9.83 6.41 12.81
C LEU A 106 11.32 6.74 12.79
N PHE A 107 12.07 6.25 11.80
CA PHE A 107 13.52 6.31 11.79
C PHE A 107 14.09 7.03 10.56
N ASN A 108 13.26 7.41 9.60
CA ASN A 108 13.68 7.93 8.30
C ASN A 108 14.72 7.03 7.62
N ASP A 109 14.60 5.72 7.79
CA ASP A 109 15.55 4.71 7.35
C ASP A 109 14.83 3.40 7.06
N VAL A 110 15.38 2.60 6.15
CA VAL A 110 14.88 1.27 5.77
C VAL A 110 15.96 0.20 5.84
N ALA A 111 17.18 0.55 6.26
CA ALA A 111 18.31 -0.37 6.29
C ALA A 111 18.04 -1.69 7.04
N PRO A 112 17.32 -1.71 8.18
CA PRO A 112 17.04 -2.97 8.88
C PRO A 112 16.18 -3.96 8.07
N LEU A 113 15.49 -3.50 7.04
CA LEU A 113 14.61 -4.34 6.21
C LEU A 113 15.29 -4.87 4.95
N GLU A 114 16.53 -4.48 4.67
CA GLU A 114 17.26 -4.86 3.45
C GLU A 114 17.56 -6.36 3.36
N GLN A 115 17.51 -7.08 4.47
CA GLN A 115 17.62 -8.54 4.48
C GLN A 115 16.35 -9.23 3.94
N LYS A 116 15.20 -8.55 4.02
CA LYS A 116 13.90 -9.09 3.58
C LYS A 116 13.53 -8.66 2.17
N ALA A 117 14.02 -7.50 1.74
CA ALA A 117 13.66 -6.92 0.46
C ALA A 117 14.75 -6.00 -0.06
N ARG A 118 14.82 -5.85 -1.36
CA ARG A 118 15.53 -4.76 -1.99
C ARG A 118 14.59 -3.55 -2.00
N ILE A 119 15.02 -2.46 -1.39
CA ILE A 119 14.23 -1.23 -1.29
C ILE A 119 14.99 -0.13 -1.99
N SER A 120 14.34 0.52 -2.94
CA SER A 120 14.89 1.66 -3.67
C SER A 120 13.93 2.84 -3.61
N VAL A 121 14.52 4.03 -3.68
CA VAL A 121 13.79 5.29 -3.65
C VAL A 121 14.19 6.08 -4.88
N SER A 122 13.22 6.64 -5.57
CA SER A 122 13.43 7.49 -6.72
C SER A 122 12.51 8.71 -6.67
N GLU A 123 12.92 9.77 -7.35
CA GLU A 123 12.11 10.95 -7.53
C GLU A 123 12.09 11.36 -9.00
N SER A 124 10.94 11.80 -9.47
CA SER A 124 10.74 12.29 -10.82
C SER A 124 9.67 13.38 -10.77
N ASP A 125 10.04 14.60 -11.13
CA ASP A 125 9.17 15.78 -11.01
C ASP A 125 8.66 15.92 -9.55
N ASN A 126 7.34 15.88 -9.38
CA ASN A 126 6.70 15.99 -8.06
C ASN A 126 6.31 14.63 -7.47
N ILE A 127 6.83 13.54 -8.01
CA ILE A 127 6.51 12.19 -7.55
C ILE A 127 7.74 11.56 -6.92
N HIS A 128 7.57 11.12 -5.68
CA HIS A 128 8.54 10.26 -5.01
C HIS A 128 8.03 8.84 -5.01
N LYS A 129 8.89 7.89 -5.34
CA LYS A 129 8.51 6.48 -5.43
C LYS A 129 9.41 5.61 -4.58
N ILE A 130 8.78 4.71 -3.81
CA ILE A 130 9.46 3.63 -3.12
C ILE A 130 9.16 2.34 -3.88
N THR A 131 10.20 1.58 -4.21
CA THR A 131 10.07 0.26 -4.81
C THR A 131 10.56 -0.80 -3.83
N ILE A 132 9.72 -1.80 -3.58
CA ILE A 132 10.00 -2.90 -2.66
C ILE A 132 10.00 -4.20 -3.46
N GLU A 133 11.14 -4.87 -3.52
CA GLU A 133 11.28 -6.17 -4.18
C GLU A 133 11.60 -7.22 -3.12
N PRO A 134 10.63 -8.08 -2.72
CA PRO A 134 10.89 -9.12 -1.73
C PRO A 134 11.99 -10.07 -2.21
N ILE A 135 12.87 -10.47 -1.30
CA ILE A 135 13.89 -11.48 -1.59
C ILE A 135 13.24 -12.85 -1.47
N ALA A 136 13.03 -13.51 -2.62
CA ALA A 136 12.45 -14.84 -2.66
C ALA A 136 13.55 -15.90 -2.83
N LYS A 137 13.52 -16.92 -1.99
CA LYS A 137 14.41 -18.08 -2.10
C LYS A 137 13.77 -19.12 -3.01
N GLY A 138 14.29 -19.26 -4.25
CA GLY A 138 13.91 -20.30 -5.21
C GLY A 138 12.73 -19.96 -6.10
N LYS A 139 12.66 -20.65 -7.28
CA LYS A 139 11.60 -20.43 -8.29
C LYS A 139 10.20 -20.76 -7.79
N LYS A 140 10.08 -21.77 -6.93
CA LYS A 140 8.79 -22.22 -6.37
C LYS A 140 8.15 -21.16 -5.47
N ASN A 141 8.98 -20.41 -4.74
CA ASN A 141 8.52 -19.35 -3.84
C ASN A 141 8.10 -18.09 -4.60
N ARG A 142 8.72 -17.79 -5.76
CA ARG A 142 8.35 -16.65 -6.60
C ARG A 142 6.93 -16.72 -7.14
N ARG A 143 6.45 -17.92 -7.48
CA ARG A 143 5.09 -18.12 -8.02
C ARG A 143 3.99 -17.92 -6.98
N ARG A 144 4.32 -18.03 -5.69
CA ARG A 144 3.39 -17.85 -4.57
C ARG A 144 3.34 -16.43 -4.05
N LEU A 145 4.20 -15.55 -4.57
CA LEU A 145 4.26 -14.16 -4.14
C LEU A 145 3.02 -13.39 -4.60
N LEU A 146 2.47 -12.58 -3.71
CA LEU A 146 1.39 -11.64 -4.04
C LEU A 146 1.88 -10.59 -5.03
N TYR A 147 3.15 -10.18 -4.89
CA TYR A 147 3.85 -9.28 -5.80
C TYR A 147 5.33 -9.64 -5.86
N THR A 148 5.94 -9.42 -7.01
CA THR A 148 7.41 -9.49 -7.17
C THR A 148 8.05 -8.12 -6.97
N SER A 149 7.26 -7.06 -7.15
CA SER A 149 7.66 -5.68 -6.90
C SER A 149 6.43 -4.88 -6.46
N CYS A 150 6.58 -4.08 -5.43
CA CYS A 150 5.58 -3.12 -4.98
C CYS A 150 6.11 -1.72 -5.20
N GLU A 151 5.37 -0.87 -5.90
CA GLU A 151 5.73 0.52 -6.13
C GLU A 151 4.72 1.42 -5.43
N ILE A 152 5.22 2.30 -4.57
CA ILE A 152 4.39 3.25 -3.82
C ILE A 152 4.79 4.65 -4.24
N GLU A 153 3.86 5.41 -4.78
CA GLU A 153 4.09 6.77 -5.22
C GLU A 153 3.43 7.78 -4.30
N PHE A 154 4.15 8.87 -4.07
CA PHE A 154 3.71 10.02 -3.26
C PHE A 154 3.74 11.28 -4.12
N ASP A 155 2.66 12.05 -4.09
CA ASP A 155 2.57 13.35 -4.73
C ASP A 155 3.07 14.41 -3.74
N VAL A 156 4.25 14.96 -4.00
CA VAL A 156 4.89 15.94 -3.10
C VAL A 156 4.19 17.29 -3.17
N THR A 157 3.67 17.69 -4.33
CA THR A 157 2.94 18.95 -4.48
C THR A 157 1.65 18.93 -3.65
N ARG A 158 0.90 17.86 -3.72
CA ARG A 158 -0.37 17.71 -2.98
C ARG A 158 -0.17 17.17 -1.56
N GLN A 159 1.04 16.72 -1.23
CA GLN A 159 1.35 16.11 0.06
C GLN A 159 0.46 14.91 0.39
N ASN A 160 0.25 14.04 -0.59
CA ASN A 160 -0.62 12.88 -0.46
C ASN A 160 0.03 11.62 -1.05
N LEU A 161 -0.35 10.47 -0.51
CA LEU A 161 -0.17 9.18 -1.14
C LEU A 161 -0.90 9.21 -2.50
N LYS A 162 -0.22 8.81 -3.57
CA LYS A 162 -0.77 8.83 -4.93
C LYS A 162 -1.24 7.44 -5.37
N SER A 163 -0.39 6.43 -5.24
CA SER A 163 -0.70 5.09 -5.74
C SER A 163 0.10 4.00 -5.05
N LEU A 164 -0.43 2.79 -5.12
CA LEU A 164 0.24 1.57 -4.72
C LEU A 164 0.02 0.55 -5.84
N LYS A 165 1.13 0.02 -6.38
CA LYS A 165 1.10 -0.94 -7.48
C LYS A 165 1.75 -2.24 -7.05
N LEU A 166 1.01 -3.33 -7.15
CA LEU A 166 1.50 -4.68 -6.90
C LEU A 166 1.79 -5.32 -8.25
N CYS A 167 3.07 -5.39 -8.60
CA CYS A 167 3.52 -5.98 -9.86
C CYS A 167 3.75 -7.49 -9.68
N ARG A 168 3.33 -8.26 -10.66
CA ARG A 168 3.50 -9.71 -10.72
C ARG A 168 4.29 -10.11 -11.95
N CYS A 169 4.68 -11.38 -12.03
CA CYS A 169 5.36 -11.92 -13.20
C CYS A 169 4.52 -11.78 -14.48
N GLY A 170 5.19 -11.61 -15.61
CA GLY A 170 4.53 -11.54 -16.92
C GLY A 170 3.84 -10.22 -17.23
N GLY A 171 4.16 -9.15 -16.51
CA GLY A 171 3.59 -7.82 -16.73
C GLY A 171 2.20 -7.62 -16.09
N ASN A 172 1.70 -8.59 -15.34
CA ASN A 172 0.44 -8.46 -14.61
C ASN A 172 0.61 -7.55 -13.40
N TYR A 173 -0.41 -6.75 -13.06
CA TYR A 173 -0.37 -5.91 -11.88
C TYR A 173 -1.76 -5.57 -11.35
N THR A 174 -1.81 -5.17 -10.11
CA THR A 174 -2.94 -4.49 -9.49
C THR A 174 -2.49 -3.11 -9.05
N LEU A 175 -3.18 -2.09 -9.51
CA LEU A 175 -2.87 -0.69 -9.21
C LEU A 175 -4.01 -0.08 -8.40
N TYR A 176 -3.66 0.50 -7.26
CA TYR A 176 -4.56 1.31 -6.44
C TYR A 176 -4.16 2.77 -6.61
N THR A 177 -5.05 3.59 -7.15
CA THR A 177 -4.84 5.04 -7.30
C THR A 177 -5.73 5.79 -6.33
N PHE A 178 -5.16 6.69 -5.55
CA PHE A 178 -5.86 7.44 -4.50
C PHE A 178 -6.01 8.90 -4.91
N ARG A 179 -7.19 9.46 -4.67
CA ARG A 179 -7.48 10.87 -4.95
C ARG A 179 -8.56 11.40 -4.01
N ASN A 180 -8.72 12.73 -4.01
CA ASN A 180 -9.77 13.40 -3.23
C ASN A 180 -9.68 13.08 -1.74
N PHE A 181 -8.51 13.29 -1.15
CA PHE A 181 -8.31 13.11 0.28
C PHE A 181 -9.12 14.13 1.06
N GLU A 182 -9.83 13.67 2.08
CA GLU A 182 -10.60 14.50 2.99
C GLU A 182 -10.33 14.09 4.43
N LYS A 183 -10.36 15.07 5.34
CA LYS A 183 -10.31 14.82 6.78
C LYS A 183 -11.71 14.75 7.34
N LYS A 184 -11.99 13.73 8.14
CA LYS A 184 -13.28 13.48 8.77
C LYS A 184 -13.15 13.39 10.27
N THR A 185 -14.14 13.83 11.00
CA THR A 185 -14.23 13.66 12.46
C THR A 185 -14.88 12.34 12.85
N VAL A 186 -15.71 11.80 11.95
CA VAL A 186 -16.46 10.55 12.16
C VAL A 186 -16.40 9.72 10.89
N LEU A 187 -16.22 8.42 11.03
CA LEU A 187 -16.30 7.43 9.94
C LEU A 187 -17.46 6.46 10.20
N PRO A 188 -17.99 5.80 9.14
CA PRO A 188 -18.99 4.74 9.32
C PRO A 188 -18.42 3.60 10.18
N ASP A 189 -19.19 3.11 11.16
CA ASP A 189 -18.73 2.11 12.13
C ASP A 189 -18.29 0.79 11.49
N HIS A 190 -18.93 0.41 10.39
CA HIS A 190 -18.72 -0.91 9.77
C HIS A 190 -17.44 -1.01 8.93
N VAL A 191 -16.76 0.09 8.63
CA VAL A 191 -15.59 0.07 7.72
C VAL A 191 -14.34 -0.56 8.35
N PHE A 192 -14.28 -0.64 9.67
CA PHE A 192 -13.20 -1.30 10.42
C PHE A 192 -13.65 -2.59 11.13
N LYS A 193 -14.86 -3.05 10.85
CA LYS A 193 -15.43 -4.25 11.48
C LYS A 193 -16.14 -5.09 10.41
N PHE A 194 -15.55 -6.19 10.06
CA PHE A 194 -16.14 -7.13 9.09
C PHE A 194 -16.63 -8.41 9.77
#